data_154df6377b7badcae59ca1b4c668fb27
#
_entry.id   154df6377b7badcae59ca1b4c668fb27
#
_cell.length_a   1.000
_cell.length_b   1.000
_cell.length_c   1.000
_cell.angle_alpha   90.00
_cell.angle_beta   90.00
_cell.angle_gamma   90.00
#
_symmetry.space_group_name_H-M   'P 1'
#
loop_
_entity.id
_entity.type
_entity.pdbx_description
1 polymer ?
#
loop_
_entity_poly.entity_id
_entity_poly.type
_entity_poly.pdbx_seq_one_letter_code
_entity_poly.pdbx_strand_id
1 'polypeptide(L)'
;MGFIEILNEFLSKEGNSLLIKGKPGAGKTTLALNLALNCLKNNRKVFYFSTRISPIKLVRHFPNFKEILYSQIVTADSRLMALSTFLGSALTYIKEEKSLVIFDSWDSMVKEQEKRERLKAEKAICTAAEESKSNLIFISEEPESTTIDYLVDGIVNLHYNFYNGRLLRHAVINKLRGLRITNPIIYFTLSNGEFNEIKSFNLFNITKLSPINVELNGKSIKFFKEFDEVFLDGIKFGSCTLFEVSNKNEEYCLYYLLLPLIFELARRGKIILMGLSLDTPILLLKSMYSLI
;
A
#
# COMPACT_ATOMS: atom_id res chain seq x y z
N MET A 1 -1.11 -10.61 7.62
CA MET A 1 -2.15 -9.56 7.51
C MET A 1 -1.57 -8.47 6.65
N GLY A 2 -2.26 -8.10 5.56
CA GLY A 2 -1.83 -7.04 4.64
C GLY A 2 -2.05 -5.65 5.25
N PHE A 3 -1.42 -4.65 4.64
CA PHE A 3 -1.50 -3.26 5.12
C PHE A 3 -2.94 -2.73 5.15
N ILE A 4 -3.70 -2.94 4.08
CA ILE A 4 -5.11 -2.51 4.02
C ILE A 4 -5.95 -3.26 5.06
N GLU A 5 -5.66 -4.54 5.30
CA GLU A 5 -6.36 -5.35 6.31
C GLU A 5 -6.12 -4.79 7.73
N ILE A 6 -4.87 -4.42 8.05
CA ILE A 6 -4.53 -3.80 9.36
C ILE A 6 -5.26 -2.47 9.55
N LEU A 7 -5.32 -1.61 8.53
CA LEU A 7 -6.04 -0.35 8.61
C LEU A 7 -7.57 -0.56 8.70
N ASN A 8 -8.10 -1.56 8.03
CA ASN A 8 -9.51 -1.92 8.14
C ASN A 8 -9.84 -2.46 9.53
N GLU A 9 -8.98 -3.31 10.12
CA GLU A 9 -9.13 -3.75 11.51
C GLU A 9 -9.07 -2.56 12.47
N PHE A 10 -8.15 -1.61 12.25
CA PHE A 10 -8.07 -0.40 13.06
C PHE A 10 -9.35 0.43 12.98
N LEU A 11 -9.91 0.63 11.77
CA LEU A 11 -11.15 1.37 11.55
C LEU A 11 -12.43 0.55 11.87
N SER A 12 -12.33 -0.73 12.16
CA SER A 12 -13.46 -1.51 12.69
C SER A 12 -13.71 -1.23 14.16
N LYS A 13 -12.73 -0.73 14.89
CA LYS A 13 -12.88 -0.26 16.27
C LYS A 13 -13.58 1.09 16.26
N GLU A 14 -14.65 1.18 17.04
CA GLU A 14 -15.50 2.36 17.16
C GLU A 14 -14.70 3.58 17.67
N GLY A 15 -14.97 4.77 17.10
CA GLY A 15 -14.40 6.04 17.53
C GLY A 15 -12.96 6.31 17.11
N ASN A 16 -12.28 5.38 16.43
CA ASN A 16 -10.90 5.60 16.02
C ASN A 16 -10.75 6.65 14.91
N SER A 17 -9.70 7.45 15.05
CA SER A 17 -9.31 8.49 14.08
C SER A 17 -7.97 8.17 13.43
N LEU A 18 -7.90 8.26 12.09
CA LEU A 18 -6.72 8.00 11.27
C LEU A 18 -6.26 9.27 10.55
N LEU A 19 -4.99 9.61 10.67
CA LEU A 19 -4.34 10.65 9.88
C LEU A 19 -3.48 10.03 8.78
N ILE A 20 -3.78 10.38 7.52
CA ILE A 20 -3.01 9.99 6.34
C ILE A 20 -2.22 11.21 5.86
N LYS A 21 -0.89 11.16 6.00
CA LYS A 21 0.03 12.23 5.61
C LYS A 21 0.79 11.88 4.35
N GLY A 22 1.25 12.89 3.63
CA GLY A 22 2.14 12.73 2.49
C GLY A 22 2.08 13.87 1.50
N LYS A 23 3.10 13.99 0.66
CA LYS A 23 3.16 14.99 -0.42
C LYS A 23 2.01 14.83 -1.42
N PRO A 24 1.67 15.87 -2.20
CA PRO A 24 0.77 15.74 -3.35
C PRO A 24 1.20 14.59 -4.26
N GLY A 25 0.22 13.78 -4.73
CA GLY A 25 0.51 12.62 -5.60
C GLY A 25 1.00 11.35 -4.88
N ALA A 26 1.14 11.35 -3.55
CA ALA A 26 1.54 10.17 -2.79
C ALA A 26 0.48 9.06 -2.74
N GLY A 27 -0.80 9.35 -3.05
CA GLY A 27 -1.88 8.36 -3.06
C GLY A 27 -2.81 8.40 -1.84
N LYS A 28 -2.80 9.50 -1.09
CA LYS A 28 -3.63 9.68 0.12
C LYS A 28 -5.12 9.49 -0.13
N THR A 29 -5.67 10.20 -1.13
CA THR A 29 -7.07 10.09 -1.55
C THR A 29 -7.42 8.67 -2.00
N THR A 30 -6.53 8.02 -2.76
CA THR A 30 -6.72 6.64 -3.20
C THR A 30 -6.80 5.68 -2.01
N LEU A 31 -5.91 5.83 -1.02
CA LEU A 31 -5.95 5.02 0.20
C LEU A 31 -7.25 5.24 0.98
N ALA A 32 -7.66 6.50 1.18
CA ALA A 32 -8.89 6.83 1.88
C ALA A 32 -10.14 6.25 1.18
N LEU A 33 -10.20 6.31 -0.15
CA LEU A 33 -11.29 5.72 -0.92
C LEU A 33 -11.32 4.18 -0.82
N ASN A 34 -10.16 3.52 -0.82
CA ASN A 34 -10.09 2.06 -0.59
C ASN A 34 -10.60 1.67 0.81
N LEU A 35 -10.26 2.45 1.84
CA LEU A 35 -10.77 2.22 3.20
C LEU A 35 -12.28 2.49 3.28
N ALA A 36 -12.77 3.52 2.58
CA ALA A 36 -14.20 3.81 2.46
C ALA A 36 -14.99 2.63 1.86
N LEU A 37 -14.45 1.99 0.81
CA LEU A 37 -15.04 0.80 0.21
C LEU A 37 -15.28 -0.32 1.21
N ASN A 38 -14.32 -0.55 2.09
CA ASN A 38 -14.47 -1.59 3.11
C ASN A 38 -15.54 -1.23 4.16
N CYS A 39 -15.63 0.03 4.54
CA CYS A 39 -16.68 0.49 5.44
C CYS A 39 -18.08 0.31 4.82
N LEU A 40 -18.24 0.63 3.53
CA LEU A 40 -19.49 0.43 2.81
C LEU A 40 -19.88 -1.06 2.71
N LYS A 41 -18.91 -1.95 2.45
CA LYS A 41 -19.14 -3.41 2.46
C LYS A 41 -19.65 -3.91 3.81
N ASN A 42 -19.31 -3.22 4.89
CA ASN A 42 -19.78 -3.50 6.25
C ASN A 42 -21.06 -2.70 6.62
N ASN A 43 -21.81 -2.23 5.61
CA ASN A 43 -23.05 -1.48 5.76
C ASN A 43 -22.94 -0.20 6.62
N ARG A 44 -21.76 0.44 6.61
CA ARG A 44 -21.53 1.70 7.32
C ARG A 44 -21.70 2.87 6.36
N LYS A 45 -22.25 3.97 6.83
CA LYS A 45 -22.36 5.21 6.07
C LYS A 45 -20.98 5.86 5.92
N VAL A 46 -20.71 6.45 4.76
CA VAL A 46 -19.47 7.17 4.49
C VAL A 46 -19.78 8.58 4.02
N PHE A 47 -19.17 9.56 4.67
CA PHE A 47 -19.25 10.98 4.36
C PHE A 47 -17.87 11.49 3.94
N TYR A 48 -17.80 12.17 2.80
CA TYR A 48 -16.55 12.65 2.23
C TYR A 48 -16.58 14.15 2.00
N PHE A 49 -15.81 14.88 2.76
CA PHE A 49 -15.63 16.31 2.63
C PHE A 49 -14.45 16.64 1.74
N SER A 50 -14.71 17.15 0.53
CA SER A 50 -13.69 17.59 -0.39
C SER A 50 -13.43 19.07 -0.26
N THR A 51 -12.21 19.43 0.09
CA THR A 51 -11.80 20.83 0.29
C THR A 51 -10.98 21.41 -0.85
N ARG A 52 -10.59 20.58 -1.84
CA ARG A 52 -9.72 20.99 -2.95
C ARG A 52 -10.35 20.85 -4.32
N ILE A 53 -11.12 19.81 -4.52
CA ILE A 53 -11.74 19.50 -5.81
C ILE A 53 -13.25 19.31 -5.63
N SER A 54 -14.02 19.63 -6.68
CA SER A 54 -15.45 19.36 -6.62
C SER A 54 -15.74 17.85 -6.63
N PRO A 55 -16.88 17.40 -6.09
CA PRO A 55 -17.32 16.02 -6.17
C PRO A 55 -17.31 15.46 -7.60
N ILE A 56 -17.74 16.25 -8.58
CA ILE A 56 -17.72 15.87 -10.00
C ILE A 56 -16.29 15.62 -10.49
N LYS A 57 -15.33 16.47 -10.10
CA LYS A 57 -13.92 16.31 -10.47
C LYS A 57 -13.31 15.12 -9.74
N LEU A 58 -13.69 14.84 -8.49
CA LEU A 58 -13.26 13.66 -7.74
C LEU A 58 -13.64 12.38 -8.49
N VAL A 59 -14.89 12.25 -8.92
CA VAL A 59 -15.36 11.10 -9.70
C VAL A 59 -14.59 10.95 -11.03
N ARG A 60 -14.28 12.05 -11.69
CA ARG A 60 -13.52 12.04 -12.94
C ARG A 60 -12.07 11.55 -12.73
N HIS A 61 -11.45 11.92 -11.62
CA HIS A 61 -10.09 11.50 -11.29
C HIS A 61 -10.01 10.05 -10.78
N PHE A 62 -11.11 9.54 -10.21
CA PHE A 62 -11.19 8.20 -9.65
C PHE A 62 -12.34 7.39 -10.29
N PRO A 63 -12.24 7.06 -11.59
CA PRO A 63 -13.32 6.41 -12.33
C PRO A 63 -13.72 5.04 -11.77
N ASN A 64 -12.78 4.31 -11.17
CA ASN A 64 -13.04 3.01 -10.53
C ASN A 64 -13.95 3.12 -9.29
N PHE A 65 -14.05 4.31 -8.70
CA PHE A 65 -14.92 4.59 -7.56
C PHE A 65 -16.20 5.33 -7.94
N LYS A 66 -16.47 5.51 -9.25
CA LYS A 66 -17.56 6.33 -9.77
C LYS A 66 -18.92 5.93 -9.19
N GLU A 67 -19.28 4.65 -9.28
CA GLU A 67 -20.58 4.17 -8.80
C GLU A 67 -20.77 4.45 -7.32
N ILE A 68 -19.74 4.20 -6.52
CA ILE A 68 -19.76 4.35 -5.07
C ILE A 68 -19.82 5.82 -4.68
N LEU A 69 -19.03 6.67 -5.35
CA LEU A 69 -19.02 8.11 -5.10
C LEU A 69 -20.36 8.77 -5.45
N TYR A 70 -21.14 8.23 -6.38
CA TYR A 70 -22.45 8.76 -6.72
C TYR A 70 -23.59 8.18 -5.89
N SER A 71 -23.52 6.92 -5.49
CA SER A 71 -24.68 6.22 -4.92
C SER A 71 -24.57 5.93 -3.42
N GLN A 72 -23.35 5.82 -2.88
CA GLN A 72 -23.12 5.30 -1.53
C GLN A 72 -22.33 6.24 -0.62
N ILE A 73 -21.55 7.16 -1.20
CA ILE A 73 -20.79 8.15 -0.43
C ILE A 73 -21.47 9.51 -0.55
N VAL A 74 -21.84 10.09 0.59
CA VAL A 74 -22.31 11.49 0.61
C VAL A 74 -21.09 12.40 0.50
N THR A 75 -20.94 13.06 -0.66
CA THR A 75 -19.85 14.00 -0.93
C THR A 75 -20.28 15.44 -0.70
N ALA A 76 -19.51 16.20 0.06
CA ALA A 76 -19.74 17.62 0.30
C ALA A 76 -18.60 18.45 -0.30
N ASP A 77 -18.98 19.50 -1.03
CA ASP A 77 -18.02 20.48 -1.57
C ASP A 77 -17.77 21.56 -0.51
N SER A 78 -16.62 21.49 0.12
CA SER A 78 -16.27 22.39 1.23
C SER A 78 -15.24 23.46 0.84
N ARG A 79 -14.96 23.65 -0.45
CA ARG A 79 -13.92 24.58 -0.94
C ARG A 79 -14.15 26.04 -0.57
N LEU A 80 -15.38 26.44 -0.43
CA LEU A 80 -15.79 27.84 -0.14
C LEU A 80 -16.50 27.99 1.21
N MET A 81 -16.48 26.96 2.04
CA MET A 81 -17.12 27.01 3.35
C MET A 81 -16.23 27.71 4.38
N ALA A 82 -16.82 28.59 5.18
CA ALA A 82 -16.15 29.05 6.40
C ALA A 82 -15.99 27.89 7.39
N LEU A 83 -14.94 27.92 8.19
CA LEU A 83 -14.63 26.82 9.14
C LEU A 83 -15.82 26.52 10.07
N SER A 84 -16.53 27.51 10.57
CA SER A 84 -17.69 27.32 11.45
C SER A 84 -18.84 26.55 10.78
N THR A 85 -19.15 26.91 9.53
CA THR A 85 -20.18 26.22 8.73
C THR A 85 -19.76 24.79 8.41
N PHE A 86 -18.49 24.60 8.04
CA PHE A 86 -17.89 23.29 7.79
C PHE A 86 -17.97 22.40 9.04
N LEU A 87 -17.56 22.91 10.21
CA LEU A 87 -17.64 22.18 11.48
C LEU A 87 -19.05 21.79 11.84
N GLY A 88 -20.03 22.71 11.67
CA GLY A 88 -21.44 22.41 11.89
C GLY A 88 -21.95 21.26 11.02
N SER A 89 -21.62 21.28 9.73
CA SER A 89 -21.97 20.21 8.81
C SER A 89 -21.25 18.89 9.17
N ALA A 90 -19.95 18.94 9.44
CA ALA A 90 -19.17 17.77 9.81
C ALA A 90 -19.71 17.09 11.07
N LEU A 91 -20.02 17.87 12.11
CA LEU A 91 -20.59 17.37 13.37
C LEU A 91 -21.95 16.71 13.18
N THR A 92 -22.78 17.20 12.24
CA THR A 92 -24.06 16.56 11.91
C THR A 92 -23.85 15.14 11.38
N TYR A 93 -22.91 14.95 10.45
CA TYR A 93 -22.61 13.64 9.88
C TYR A 93 -21.84 12.71 10.83
N ILE A 94 -20.96 13.27 11.67
CA ILE A 94 -20.25 12.50 12.71
C ILE A 94 -21.23 11.92 13.73
N LYS A 95 -22.30 12.65 14.08
CA LYS A 95 -23.35 12.18 15.00
C LYS A 95 -24.21 11.06 14.43
N GLU A 96 -24.14 10.79 13.13
CA GLU A 96 -24.71 9.55 12.58
C GLU A 96 -23.88 8.36 13.05
N GLU A 97 -24.46 7.59 13.96
CA GLU A 97 -23.77 6.50 14.66
C GLU A 97 -23.04 5.53 13.72
N LYS A 98 -21.80 5.21 14.09
CA LYS A 98 -20.92 4.25 13.37
C LYS A 98 -20.60 4.62 11.92
N SER A 99 -20.63 5.90 11.59
CA SER A 99 -20.24 6.40 10.27
C SER A 99 -18.70 6.43 10.09
N LEU A 100 -18.26 6.60 8.85
CA LEU A 100 -16.89 7.01 8.51
C LEU A 100 -16.94 8.40 7.90
N VAL A 101 -16.22 9.35 8.46
CA VAL A 101 -16.12 10.72 7.93
C VAL A 101 -14.69 11.00 7.47
N ILE A 102 -14.54 11.43 6.22
CA ILE A 102 -13.26 11.68 5.56
C ILE A 102 -13.12 13.17 5.24
N PHE A 103 -12.00 13.77 5.62
CA PHE A 103 -11.65 15.16 5.35
C PHE A 103 -10.45 15.23 4.40
N ASP A 104 -10.69 15.55 3.11
CA ASP A 104 -9.65 15.64 2.07
C ASP A 104 -9.56 17.03 1.43
N SER A 105 -8.65 17.88 1.88
CA SER A 105 -7.67 17.73 2.95
C SER A 105 -8.02 18.62 4.14
N TRP A 106 -7.70 18.14 5.33
CA TRP A 106 -7.90 18.89 6.57
C TRP A 106 -7.14 20.21 6.58
N ASP A 107 -5.90 20.21 6.12
CA ASP A 107 -5.05 21.42 6.10
C ASP A 107 -5.70 22.58 5.37
N SER A 108 -6.39 22.31 4.26
CA SER A 108 -7.04 23.36 3.47
C SER A 108 -8.13 24.12 4.26
N MET A 109 -8.73 23.46 5.25
CA MET A 109 -9.77 24.07 6.09
C MET A 109 -9.21 24.88 7.24
N VAL A 110 -8.04 24.50 7.76
CA VAL A 110 -7.48 25.06 8.99
C VAL A 110 -6.25 25.93 8.78
N LYS A 111 -5.77 26.04 7.54
CA LYS A 111 -4.53 26.74 7.20
C LYS A 111 -4.47 28.19 7.66
N GLU A 112 -5.61 28.90 7.55
CA GLU A 112 -5.73 30.32 7.90
C GLU A 112 -6.16 30.56 9.36
N GLN A 113 -6.35 29.47 10.12
CA GLN A 113 -6.82 29.57 11.50
C GLN A 113 -5.65 29.66 12.47
N GLU A 114 -5.86 30.42 13.54
CA GLU A 114 -4.93 30.45 14.66
C GLU A 114 -4.80 29.06 15.29
N LYS A 115 -3.58 28.72 15.77
CA LYS A 115 -3.27 27.40 16.37
C LYS A 115 -4.27 27.02 17.49
N ARG A 116 -4.74 27.97 18.26
CA ARG A 116 -5.72 27.74 19.35
C ARG A 116 -7.09 27.32 18.82
N GLU A 117 -7.56 27.99 17.76
CA GLU A 117 -8.85 27.71 17.12
C GLU A 117 -8.83 26.37 16.39
N ARG A 118 -7.74 26.11 15.67
CA ARG A 118 -7.47 24.84 15.05
C ARG A 118 -7.54 23.68 16.06
N LEU A 119 -6.84 23.80 17.21
CA LEU A 119 -6.85 22.77 18.25
C LEU A 119 -8.24 22.55 18.86
N LYS A 120 -9.04 23.61 19.03
CA LYS A 120 -10.43 23.48 19.49
C LYS A 120 -11.29 22.72 18.50
N ALA A 121 -11.18 23.04 17.21
CA ALA A 121 -11.92 22.36 16.14
C ALA A 121 -11.55 20.87 16.06
N GLU A 122 -10.25 20.56 16.09
CA GLU A 122 -9.72 19.20 16.06
C GLU A 122 -10.22 18.38 17.26
N LYS A 123 -10.16 18.94 18.46
CA LYS A 123 -10.69 18.28 19.67
C LYS A 123 -12.20 18.05 19.58
N ALA A 124 -12.97 19.05 19.14
CA ALA A 124 -14.42 18.94 19.04
C ALA A 124 -14.84 17.81 18.07
N ILE A 125 -14.18 17.71 16.91
CA ILE A 125 -14.46 16.67 15.92
C ILE A 125 -14.06 15.28 16.47
N CYS A 126 -12.85 15.13 17.04
CA CYS A 126 -12.40 13.85 17.59
C CYS A 126 -13.29 13.38 18.76
N THR A 127 -13.64 14.28 19.69
CA THR A 127 -14.54 13.94 20.80
C THR A 127 -15.94 13.54 20.31
N ALA A 128 -16.51 14.27 19.36
CA ALA A 128 -17.82 13.94 18.79
C ALA A 128 -17.81 12.57 18.08
N ALA A 129 -16.72 12.23 17.41
CA ALA A 129 -16.58 10.94 16.75
C ALA A 129 -16.46 9.78 17.77
N GLU A 130 -15.71 9.98 18.84
CA GLU A 130 -15.61 9.02 19.93
C GLU A 130 -16.98 8.77 20.60
N GLU A 131 -17.72 9.84 20.94
CA GLU A 131 -19.04 9.74 21.56
C GLU A 131 -20.07 9.05 20.64
N SER A 132 -20.07 9.34 19.33
CA SER A 132 -20.98 8.75 18.35
C SER A 132 -20.50 7.40 17.80
N LYS A 133 -19.36 6.91 18.24
CA LYS A 133 -18.71 5.68 17.74
C LYS A 133 -18.40 5.71 16.25
N SER A 134 -18.26 6.90 15.67
CA SER A 134 -17.92 7.12 14.28
C SER A 134 -16.40 7.17 14.11
N ASN A 135 -15.92 6.80 12.92
CA ASN A 135 -14.48 6.86 12.62
C ASN A 135 -14.17 8.08 11.76
N LEU A 136 -12.95 8.57 11.89
CA LEU A 136 -12.47 9.72 11.12
C LEU A 136 -11.25 9.34 10.29
N ILE A 137 -11.16 9.90 9.08
CA ILE A 137 -9.93 9.95 8.29
C ILE A 137 -9.62 11.41 7.98
N PHE A 138 -8.48 11.86 8.44
CA PHE A 138 -7.92 13.15 8.06
C PHE A 138 -6.83 12.95 7.02
N ILE A 139 -6.87 13.73 5.93
CA ILE A 139 -5.81 13.77 4.93
C ILE A 139 -5.04 15.07 5.09
N SER A 140 -3.71 14.97 5.23
CA SER A 140 -2.81 16.10 5.42
C SER A 140 -1.64 16.06 4.44
N GLU A 141 -1.20 17.24 4.02
CA GLU A 141 0.02 17.44 3.23
C GLU A 141 1.16 18.08 4.04
N GLU A 142 0.86 18.45 5.29
CA GLU A 142 1.86 19.03 6.19
C GLU A 142 2.93 17.98 6.55
N PRO A 143 4.21 18.23 6.19
CA PRO A 143 5.29 17.29 6.46
C PRO A 143 5.64 17.23 7.95
N GLU A 144 5.48 18.33 8.66
CA GLU A 144 5.80 18.45 10.07
C GLU A 144 4.65 17.97 10.97
N SER A 145 4.98 17.69 12.22
CA SER A 145 3.98 17.34 13.22
C SER A 145 3.11 18.54 13.57
N THR A 146 1.82 18.34 13.53
CA THR A 146 0.81 19.36 13.85
C THR A 146 -0.01 18.93 15.07
N THR A 147 -0.94 19.77 15.52
CA THR A 147 -1.77 19.46 16.70
C THR A 147 -2.57 18.17 16.54
N ILE A 148 -3.07 17.90 15.33
CA ILE A 148 -3.87 16.70 15.05
C ILE A 148 -3.08 15.40 15.19
N ASP A 149 -1.76 15.39 14.96
CA ASP A 149 -0.89 14.20 15.13
C ASP A 149 -0.95 13.64 16.56
N TYR A 150 -1.16 14.51 17.54
CA TYR A 150 -1.26 14.13 18.96
C TYR A 150 -2.66 13.64 19.35
N LEU A 151 -3.69 14.09 18.65
CA LEU A 151 -5.09 13.78 18.94
C LEU A 151 -5.52 12.45 18.35
N VAL A 152 -5.15 12.18 17.09
CA VAL A 152 -5.59 10.97 16.37
C VAL A 152 -5.02 9.68 16.96
N ASP A 153 -5.70 8.57 16.70
CA ASP A 153 -5.34 7.24 17.18
C ASP A 153 -4.39 6.49 16.24
N GLY A 154 -4.44 6.83 14.95
CA GLY A 154 -3.58 6.26 13.93
C GLY A 154 -2.91 7.29 13.05
N ILE A 155 -1.67 7.03 12.62
CA ILE A 155 -0.91 7.87 11.69
C ILE A 155 -0.24 6.99 10.66
N VAL A 156 -0.48 7.28 9.40
CA VAL A 156 0.15 6.66 8.24
C VAL A 156 0.77 7.73 7.36
N ASN A 157 2.05 7.61 7.06
CA ASN A 157 2.77 8.48 6.16
C ASN A 157 2.98 7.81 4.80
N LEU A 158 2.55 8.47 3.72
CA LEU A 158 2.78 8.02 2.35
C LEU A 158 3.93 8.81 1.73
N HIS A 159 4.91 8.09 1.23
CA HIS A 159 6.09 8.63 0.60
C HIS A 159 6.24 8.14 -0.84
N TYR A 160 6.93 8.92 -1.66
CA TYR A 160 7.44 8.46 -2.93
C TYR A 160 8.82 9.04 -3.23
N ASN A 161 9.64 8.25 -3.90
CA ASN A 161 10.97 8.63 -4.36
C ASN A 161 11.17 8.14 -5.80
N PHE A 162 12.06 8.79 -6.52
CA PHE A 162 12.51 8.30 -7.82
C PHE A 162 13.76 7.44 -7.61
N TYR A 163 13.72 6.22 -8.11
CA TYR A 163 14.84 5.30 -8.10
C TYR A 163 15.03 4.73 -9.52
N ASN A 164 16.21 4.94 -10.10
CA ASN A 164 16.52 4.52 -11.48
C ASN A 164 15.43 4.90 -12.51
N GLY A 165 14.94 6.13 -12.46
CA GLY A 165 13.88 6.62 -13.36
C GLY A 165 12.47 6.07 -13.09
N ARG A 166 12.29 5.24 -12.06
CA ARG A 166 11.00 4.69 -11.66
C ARG A 166 10.49 5.36 -10.38
N LEU A 167 9.18 5.50 -10.28
CA LEU A 167 8.52 6.04 -9.10
C LEU A 167 8.27 4.91 -8.09
N LEU A 168 9.01 4.94 -6.98
CA LEU A 168 8.85 4.00 -5.88
C LEU A 168 8.00 4.63 -4.78
N ARG A 169 6.91 3.98 -4.39
CA ARG A 169 6.03 4.43 -3.30
C ARG A 169 6.13 3.49 -2.10
N HIS A 170 6.16 4.09 -0.91
CA HIS A 170 6.08 3.32 0.33
C HIS A 170 5.20 4.05 1.36
N ALA A 171 4.56 3.27 2.21
CA ALA A 171 3.79 3.75 3.35
C ALA A 171 4.48 3.35 4.64
N VAL A 172 4.42 4.24 5.64
CA VAL A 172 4.95 4.00 6.98
C VAL A 172 3.81 4.14 7.98
N ILE A 173 3.56 3.08 8.75
CA ILE A 173 2.64 3.13 9.88
C ILE A 173 3.42 3.65 11.09
N ASN A 174 3.18 4.89 11.47
CA ASN A 174 3.84 5.50 12.63
C ASN A 174 3.14 5.19 13.94
N LYS A 175 1.80 5.03 13.89
CA LYS A 175 0.98 4.86 15.08
C LYS A 175 -0.33 4.16 14.73
N LEU A 176 -0.72 3.15 15.50
CA LEU A 176 -2.06 2.59 15.55
C LEU A 176 -2.33 2.16 16.99
N ARG A 177 -3.10 2.97 17.72
CA ARG A 177 -3.43 2.65 19.11
C ARG A 177 -4.22 1.35 19.23
N GLY A 178 -3.77 0.49 20.13
CA GLY A 178 -4.45 -0.78 20.39
C GLY A 178 -4.25 -1.87 19.32
N LEU A 179 -3.31 -1.67 18.37
CA LEU A 179 -2.87 -2.70 17.43
C LEU A 179 -1.35 -2.84 17.43
N ARG A 180 -0.88 -4.08 17.33
CA ARG A 180 0.54 -4.37 17.17
C ARG A 180 0.95 -4.20 15.70
N ILE A 181 1.92 -3.36 15.44
CA ILE A 181 2.50 -3.17 14.11
C ILE A 181 3.70 -4.10 13.97
N THR A 182 3.59 -5.10 13.10
CA THR A 182 4.69 -6.04 12.82
C THR A 182 5.57 -5.55 11.68
N ASN A 183 4.97 -5.03 10.62
CA ASN A 183 5.65 -4.47 9.46
C ASN A 183 5.23 -3.01 9.27
N PRO A 184 6.01 -2.05 9.82
CA PRO A 184 5.63 -0.64 9.75
C PRO A 184 5.80 -0.03 8.35
N ILE A 185 6.63 -0.63 7.48
CA ILE A 185 6.93 -0.12 6.15
C ILE A 185 6.43 -1.10 5.10
N ILE A 186 5.63 -0.63 4.16
CA ILE A 186 5.21 -1.39 3.00
C ILE A 186 5.44 -0.61 1.71
N TYR A 187 5.71 -1.32 0.63
CA TYR A 187 5.73 -0.77 -0.72
C TYR A 187 4.38 -0.97 -1.40
N PHE A 188 3.98 -0.02 -2.26
CA PHE A 188 2.71 -0.10 -2.95
C PHE A 188 2.73 0.57 -4.31
N THR A 189 1.76 0.25 -5.15
CA THR A 189 1.48 0.91 -6.42
C THR A 189 0.10 1.54 -6.42
N LEU A 190 -0.12 2.49 -7.33
CA LEU A 190 -1.43 3.06 -7.62
C LEU A 190 -1.93 2.62 -9.00
N SER A 191 -1.59 1.40 -9.39
CA SER A 191 -1.99 0.81 -10.66
C SER A 191 -3.52 0.75 -10.77
N ASN A 192 -4.03 1.13 -11.92
CA ASN A 192 -5.46 1.18 -12.19
C ASN A 192 -6.27 2.09 -11.24
N GLY A 193 -5.62 3.08 -10.60
CA GLY A 193 -6.29 3.97 -9.65
C GLY A 193 -6.63 3.33 -8.30
N GLU A 194 -6.08 2.16 -8.00
CA GLU A 194 -6.27 1.44 -6.75
C GLU A 194 -4.98 1.41 -5.92
N PHE A 195 -5.12 1.30 -4.60
CA PHE A 195 -4.00 1.15 -3.69
C PHE A 195 -3.64 -0.34 -3.56
N ASN A 196 -2.57 -0.75 -4.25
CA ASN A 196 -2.13 -2.14 -4.30
C ASN A 196 -0.82 -2.31 -3.53
N GLU A 197 -0.86 -3.06 -2.44
CA GLU A 197 0.32 -3.45 -1.67
C GLU A 197 1.22 -4.36 -2.51
N ILE A 198 2.51 -4.03 -2.55
CA ILE A 198 3.53 -4.94 -3.08
C ILE A 198 3.93 -5.85 -1.93
N LYS A 199 3.44 -7.07 -1.96
CA LYS A 199 3.79 -8.07 -0.94
C LYS A 199 5.30 -8.26 -0.95
N SER A 200 5.90 -8.27 0.25
CA SER A 200 7.30 -8.62 0.39
C SER A 200 7.50 -10.04 -0.14
N PHE A 201 8.48 -10.15 -1.02
CA PHE A 201 8.88 -11.43 -1.52
C PHE A 201 9.55 -12.23 -0.38
N ASN A 202 8.96 -13.36 -0.02
CA ASN A 202 9.52 -14.21 1.02
C ASN A 202 10.01 -15.51 0.38
N LEU A 203 11.32 -15.60 0.23
CA LEU A 203 12.03 -16.79 -0.27
C LEU A 203 11.67 -18.06 0.49
N PHE A 204 11.37 -17.94 1.78
CA PHE A 204 11.12 -19.10 2.65
C PHE A 204 9.69 -19.66 2.55
N ASN A 205 8.77 -18.96 1.89
CA ASN A 205 7.38 -19.40 1.68
C ASN A 205 7.14 -20.11 0.34
N ILE A 206 8.21 -20.53 -0.36
CA ILE A 206 8.06 -21.33 -1.57
C ILE A 206 7.71 -22.76 -1.14
N THR A 207 6.48 -23.00 -0.85
CA THR A 207 5.96 -24.34 -0.53
C THR A 207 5.65 -25.17 -1.78
N LYS A 208 5.58 -24.56 -2.95
CA LYS A 208 5.40 -25.23 -4.25
C LYS A 208 6.04 -24.39 -5.34
N LEU A 209 7.18 -24.83 -5.83
CA LEU A 209 7.62 -24.44 -7.16
C LEU A 209 6.71 -25.15 -8.14
N SER A 210 5.89 -24.43 -8.88
CA SER A 210 5.23 -25.02 -10.05
C SER A 210 6.33 -25.52 -10.98
N PRO A 211 6.27 -26.76 -11.47
CA PRO A 211 7.24 -27.25 -12.42
C PRO A 211 7.24 -26.32 -13.63
N ILE A 212 8.35 -25.65 -13.84
CA ILE A 212 8.57 -24.88 -15.05
C ILE A 212 8.94 -25.90 -16.10
N ASN A 213 8.25 -25.87 -17.22
CA ASN A 213 8.60 -26.73 -18.35
C ASN A 213 9.96 -26.29 -18.92
N VAL A 214 11.01 -26.92 -18.44
CA VAL A 214 12.34 -26.75 -19.01
C VAL A 214 12.45 -27.65 -20.22
N GLU A 215 12.53 -27.07 -21.39
CA GLU A 215 12.74 -27.80 -22.63
C GLU A 215 14.23 -27.94 -22.91
N LEU A 216 14.68 -29.18 -23.03
CA LEU A 216 16.03 -29.54 -23.49
C LEU A 216 15.92 -30.02 -24.93
N ASN A 217 16.24 -29.19 -25.89
CA ASN A 217 16.15 -29.55 -27.32
C ASN A 217 17.47 -30.11 -27.87
N GLY A 218 18.41 -30.50 -27.02
CA GLY A 218 19.73 -31.02 -27.39
C GLY A 218 20.76 -29.95 -27.77
N LYS A 219 20.36 -28.71 -27.98
CA LYS A 219 21.22 -27.56 -28.35
C LYS A 219 21.17 -26.44 -27.32
N SER A 220 20.02 -26.23 -26.70
CA SER A 220 19.79 -25.17 -25.70
C SER A 220 18.81 -25.61 -24.63
N ILE A 221 18.83 -24.86 -23.55
CA ILE A 221 17.89 -24.98 -22.41
C ILE A 221 16.94 -23.81 -22.46
N LYS A 222 15.64 -24.09 -22.60
CA LYS A 222 14.57 -23.12 -22.56
C LYS A 222 13.74 -23.30 -21.30
N PHE A 223 13.33 -22.22 -20.64
CA PHE A 223 12.57 -22.32 -19.38
C PHE A 223 11.55 -21.21 -19.12
N PHE A 224 11.72 -20.00 -19.64
CA PHE A 224 10.73 -18.92 -19.59
C PHE A 224 10.66 -18.23 -20.95
N LYS A 225 9.47 -17.98 -21.45
CA LYS A 225 9.30 -17.32 -22.75
C LYS A 225 10.06 -15.98 -22.81
N GLU A 226 9.90 -15.14 -21.80
CA GLU A 226 10.54 -13.81 -21.75
C GLU A 226 12.08 -13.92 -21.65
N PHE A 227 12.57 -14.93 -20.98
CA PHE A 227 14.00 -15.19 -20.85
C PHE A 227 14.57 -15.78 -22.15
N ASP A 228 13.86 -16.71 -22.76
CA ASP A 228 14.27 -17.37 -24.01
C ASP A 228 14.30 -16.36 -25.17
N GLU A 229 13.44 -15.35 -25.19
CA GLU A 229 13.47 -14.23 -26.14
C GLU A 229 14.74 -13.40 -26.00
N VAL A 230 15.18 -13.10 -24.73
CA VAL A 230 16.41 -12.35 -24.47
C VAL A 230 17.66 -13.16 -24.87
N PHE A 231 17.66 -14.48 -24.66
CA PHE A 231 18.77 -15.38 -24.97
C PHE A 231 18.69 -16.02 -26.36
N LEU A 232 17.90 -15.49 -27.28
CA LEU A 232 17.81 -15.98 -28.66
C LEU A 232 17.66 -17.51 -28.71
N ASP A 233 16.54 -18.02 -28.17
CA ASP A 233 16.20 -19.44 -28.05
C ASP A 233 16.82 -20.21 -26.85
N GLY A 234 17.12 -19.52 -25.74
CA GLY A 234 17.56 -20.12 -24.50
C GLY A 234 19.08 -20.22 -24.34
N ILE A 235 19.52 -20.81 -23.22
CA ILE A 235 20.93 -20.97 -22.90
C ILE A 235 21.51 -22.14 -23.69
N LYS A 236 22.51 -21.88 -24.52
CA LYS A 236 23.15 -22.90 -25.36
C LYS A 236 24.03 -23.84 -24.54
N PHE A 237 23.97 -25.15 -24.83
CA PHE A 237 24.89 -26.08 -24.23
C PHE A 237 26.35 -25.75 -24.60
N GLY A 238 27.25 -25.88 -23.60
CA GLY A 238 28.65 -25.53 -23.76
C GLY A 238 28.97 -24.04 -23.76
N SER A 239 27.96 -23.19 -23.55
CA SER A 239 28.17 -21.75 -23.38
C SER A 239 28.46 -21.36 -21.93
N CYS A 240 29.15 -20.22 -21.75
CA CYS A 240 29.29 -19.57 -20.45
C CYS A 240 28.42 -18.35 -20.45
N THR A 241 27.52 -18.25 -19.47
CA THR A 241 26.60 -17.12 -19.31
C THR A 241 26.94 -16.38 -18.03
N LEU A 242 27.21 -15.07 -18.13
CA LEU A 242 27.46 -14.21 -17.00
C LEU A 242 26.15 -13.42 -16.68
N PHE A 243 25.68 -13.54 -15.45
CA PHE A 243 24.62 -12.71 -14.91
C PHE A 243 25.23 -11.65 -14.01
N GLU A 244 25.18 -10.40 -14.45
CA GLU A 244 25.62 -9.28 -13.64
C GLU A 244 24.43 -8.70 -12.86
N VAL A 245 24.58 -8.61 -11.53
CA VAL A 245 23.54 -8.13 -10.62
C VAL A 245 23.99 -6.83 -9.98
N SER A 246 23.22 -5.77 -10.12
CA SER A 246 23.62 -4.42 -9.77
C SER A 246 23.67 -4.14 -8.27
N ASN A 247 22.95 -4.92 -7.45
CA ASN A 247 23.00 -4.79 -5.99
C ASN A 247 22.66 -6.11 -5.28
N LYS A 248 23.02 -6.21 -3.99
CA LYS A 248 22.83 -7.42 -3.18
C LYS A 248 21.37 -7.87 -3.05
N ASN A 249 20.41 -6.96 -3.11
CA ASN A 249 18.99 -7.32 -3.01
C ASN A 249 18.48 -8.00 -4.28
N GLU A 250 19.14 -7.80 -5.41
CA GLU A 250 18.81 -8.41 -6.70
C GLU A 250 19.43 -9.80 -6.85
N GLU A 251 20.44 -10.15 -6.05
CA GLU A 251 21.03 -11.53 -6.04
C GLU A 251 19.96 -12.58 -5.79
N TYR A 252 18.99 -12.29 -4.92
CA TYR A 252 17.89 -13.21 -4.65
C TYR A 252 17.01 -13.46 -5.89
N CYS A 253 16.84 -12.46 -6.75
CA CYS A 253 16.10 -12.61 -8.00
C CYS A 253 16.80 -13.58 -8.95
N LEU A 254 18.14 -13.58 -8.95
CA LEU A 254 18.92 -14.53 -9.75
C LEU A 254 18.70 -15.97 -9.30
N TYR A 255 18.68 -16.23 -7.99
CA TYR A 255 18.38 -17.56 -7.47
C TYR A 255 17.00 -18.05 -7.91
N TYR A 256 15.98 -17.18 -7.92
CA TYR A 256 14.64 -17.52 -8.41
C TYR A 256 14.64 -17.88 -9.88
N LEU A 257 15.41 -17.16 -10.67
CA LEU A 257 15.52 -17.43 -12.10
C LEU A 257 16.21 -18.76 -12.36
N LEU A 258 17.26 -19.09 -11.59
CA LEU A 258 18.07 -20.28 -11.81
C LEU A 258 17.57 -21.54 -11.08
N LEU A 259 16.83 -21.37 -9.96
CA LEU A 259 16.35 -22.51 -9.18
C LEU A 259 15.53 -23.51 -9.99
N PRO A 260 14.54 -23.11 -10.80
CA PRO A 260 13.77 -24.06 -11.61
C PRO A 260 14.65 -24.84 -12.59
N LEU A 261 15.65 -24.18 -13.16
CA LEU A 261 16.62 -24.80 -14.04
C LEU A 261 17.46 -25.84 -13.30
N ILE A 262 17.98 -25.48 -12.13
CA ILE A 262 18.77 -26.37 -11.26
C ILE A 262 17.99 -27.62 -10.90
N PHE A 263 16.71 -27.45 -10.47
CA PHE A 263 15.84 -28.56 -10.12
C PHE A 263 15.58 -29.49 -11.30
N GLU A 264 15.26 -28.94 -12.46
CA GLU A 264 14.94 -29.77 -13.61
C GLU A 264 16.17 -30.54 -14.11
N LEU A 265 17.36 -29.94 -14.09
CA LEU A 265 18.60 -30.60 -14.41
C LEU A 265 18.92 -31.72 -13.40
N ALA A 266 18.76 -31.47 -12.10
CA ALA A 266 18.94 -32.46 -11.05
C ALA A 266 17.95 -33.62 -11.19
N ARG A 267 16.67 -33.35 -11.44
CA ARG A 267 15.65 -34.38 -11.70
C ARG A 267 15.98 -35.28 -12.90
N ARG A 268 16.68 -34.73 -13.87
CA ARG A 268 17.16 -35.50 -15.07
C ARG A 268 18.52 -36.18 -14.84
N GLY A 269 18.98 -36.22 -13.59
CA GLY A 269 20.24 -36.89 -13.24
C GLY A 269 21.50 -36.16 -13.72
N LYS A 270 21.40 -34.85 -14.00
CA LYS A 270 22.60 -34.04 -14.35
C LYS A 270 23.34 -33.62 -13.09
N ILE A 271 24.63 -33.59 -13.13
CA ILE A 271 25.48 -33.10 -12.04
C ILE A 271 25.55 -31.59 -12.12
N ILE A 272 25.25 -30.92 -11.00
CA ILE A 272 25.30 -29.47 -10.87
C ILE A 272 26.40 -29.14 -9.86
N LEU A 273 27.36 -28.35 -10.30
CA LEU A 273 28.40 -27.81 -9.42
C LEU A 273 28.05 -26.34 -9.14
N MET A 274 27.81 -26.00 -7.87
CA MET A 274 27.53 -24.63 -7.43
C MET A 274 28.73 -24.14 -6.61
N GLY A 275 29.39 -23.07 -7.11
CA GLY A 275 30.29 -22.25 -6.29
C GLY A 275 29.45 -21.19 -5.56
N LEU A 276 29.50 -21.19 -4.24
CA LEU A 276 28.75 -20.23 -3.42
C LEU A 276 29.68 -19.11 -2.97
N SER A 277 29.20 -17.89 -2.97
CA SER A 277 29.87 -16.78 -2.31
C SER A 277 29.79 -16.95 -0.79
N LEU A 278 30.76 -16.40 -0.07
CA LEU A 278 30.76 -16.41 1.43
C LEU A 278 29.49 -15.78 2.06
N ASP A 279 28.81 -14.94 1.33
CA ASP A 279 27.59 -14.24 1.76
C ASP A 279 26.29 -15.01 1.44
N THR A 280 26.39 -16.20 0.82
CA THR A 280 25.19 -16.99 0.48
C THR A 280 24.59 -17.59 1.76
N PRO A 281 23.32 -17.29 2.12
CA PRO A 281 22.74 -17.82 3.35
C PRO A 281 22.62 -19.35 3.31
N ILE A 282 23.25 -20.06 4.24
CA ILE A 282 23.16 -21.53 4.38
C ILE A 282 21.70 -21.99 4.50
N LEU A 283 20.83 -21.17 5.08
CA LEU A 283 19.40 -21.45 5.18
C LEU A 283 18.70 -21.51 3.82
N LEU A 284 19.15 -20.70 2.84
CA LEU A 284 18.63 -20.75 1.48
C LEU A 284 18.94 -22.10 0.84
N LEU A 285 20.16 -22.59 1.00
CA LEU A 285 20.59 -23.90 0.50
C LEU A 285 19.83 -25.04 1.16
N LYS A 286 19.62 -25.00 2.49
CA LYS A 286 18.85 -26.02 3.20
C LYS A 286 17.39 -26.07 2.75
N SER A 287 16.76 -24.91 2.52
CA SER A 287 15.40 -24.87 1.98
C SER A 287 15.34 -25.39 0.54
N MET A 288 16.38 -25.18 -0.25
CA MET A 288 16.51 -25.75 -1.60
C MET A 288 16.59 -27.28 -1.56
N TYR A 289 17.42 -27.85 -0.67
CA TYR A 289 17.56 -29.31 -0.53
C TYR A 289 16.29 -30.00 0.02
N SER A 290 15.47 -29.32 0.80
CA SER A 290 14.20 -29.88 1.33
C SER A 290 13.07 -29.93 0.31
N LEU A 291 13.26 -29.37 -0.89
CA LEU A 291 12.31 -29.37 -1.99
C LEU A 291 12.62 -30.41 -3.08
N ILE A 292 13.77 -31.09 -3.00
CA ILE A 292 14.18 -32.22 -3.81
C ILE A 292 13.78 -33.52 -3.13
#